data_5235e08db94c52e668cff6b8225f3c09
#
_entry.id   5235e08db94c52e668cff6b8225f3c09
#
_cell.length_a   1.000
_cell.length_b   1.000
_cell.length_c   1.000
_cell.angle_alpha   90.00
_cell.angle_beta   90.00
_cell.angle_gamma   90.00
#
_symmetry.space_group_name_H-M   'P 1'
#
loop_
_entity.id
_entity.type
_entity.pdbx_description
1 polymer ?
#
loop_
_entity_poly.entity_id
_entity_poly.type
_entity_poly.pdbx_seq_one_letter_code
_entity_poly.pdbx_strand_id
1 'polypeptide(L)'
;MAAPEPETADTFAGVAPPRPTTPPIRRGFVRVFAFLSLLTVAVYGVPALIEQSGYAYEKGRARASVEALDKLDGAGAIARASELFRLATQAISPAVVHIQTQTFSKDGSGGRGLGSGVVIDKEAGLVVTNHHVIQEADLITVRVGRQTELVAELVGDDPKTDLAVIRVKGNLPLAATWGDSDQLEPGDWVLAIGSPLGLERTVSAGIISATARHDLGVGVRDSYENFLQTDVAINPGNSGGPLVDLRGRVIGINTAVSLIRPENGGGTQGIGFAIASSLARRVVDQLVKSGKVVRGFLGVASQPMSPDQARQLKVPDAQGALIGRIMPASPAAKAGLLPGDVITAINGQRIIDPTSLRNYTFTLEPGSKPAVEVIRAGTPQTFPVVIAEMAKDFSISFFGFNVKDVPPDPNAGSVAIDEVVPDTPAAKAGLVSGQRVVAIGRLRVFSKAEFDVTIAQFGGAGMVTLGIIRDGKLEPVNVGGPP
;
A
#
# COMPACT_ATOMS: atom_id res chain seq x y z
N MET A 1 -28.99 -114.92 -61.69
CA MET A 1 -28.78 -116.12 -60.80
C MET A 1 -28.64 -115.57 -59.39
N ALA A 2 -29.67 -115.62 -58.70
CA ALA A 2 -30.00 -116.48 -57.55
C ALA A 2 -29.29 -116.01 -56.32
N ALA A 3 -30.09 -115.49 -55.49
CA ALA A 3 -30.26 -115.46 -54.06
C ALA A 3 -29.28 -116.28 -53.21
N PRO A 4 -29.28 -116.32 -51.93
CA PRO A 4 -30.40 -116.05 -51.01
C PRO A 4 -30.07 -115.18 -49.79
N GLU A 5 -31.12 -114.73 -49.15
CA GLU A 5 -31.19 -114.51 -47.69
C GLU A 5 -30.87 -115.77 -46.90
N PRO A 6 -30.48 -115.68 -45.65
CA PRO A 6 -31.41 -115.47 -44.57
C PRO A 6 -30.87 -114.88 -43.24
N GLU A 7 -31.82 -114.60 -42.42
CA GLU A 7 -32.07 -114.94 -41.00
C GLU A 7 -31.57 -114.02 -39.95
N THR A 8 -32.49 -113.39 -39.34
CA THR A 8 -32.85 -113.21 -37.92
C THR A 8 -31.79 -113.54 -36.85
N ALA A 9 -31.55 -112.62 -35.99
CA ALA A 9 -31.76 -112.84 -34.54
C ALA A 9 -31.15 -111.73 -33.73
N ASP A 10 -31.92 -111.22 -32.95
CA ASP A 10 -31.88 -111.03 -31.48
C ASP A 10 -31.39 -109.69 -30.92
N THR A 11 -32.37 -109.12 -30.28
CA THR A 11 -32.41 -108.16 -29.23
C THR A 11 -31.25 -108.20 -28.24
N PHE A 12 -30.47 -107.16 -28.20
CA PHE A 12 -29.85 -106.74 -26.95
C PHE A 12 -30.08 -105.22 -26.77
N ALA A 13 -30.81 -104.97 -25.65
CA ALA A 13 -31.01 -103.60 -25.17
C ALA A 13 -29.66 -103.02 -24.75
N GLY A 14 -29.15 -102.13 -25.61
CA GLY A 14 -27.94 -101.31 -25.32
C GLY A 14 -28.26 -100.13 -24.39
N VAL A 15 -27.69 -100.17 -23.22
CA VAL A 15 -27.69 -99.11 -22.24
C VAL A 15 -27.00 -97.88 -22.93
N ALA A 16 -27.73 -96.74 -23.04
CA ALA A 16 -27.21 -95.52 -23.52
C ALA A 16 -26.09 -94.98 -22.58
N PRO A 17 -24.94 -94.51 -23.09
CA PRO A 17 -23.90 -93.92 -22.25
C PRO A 17 -24.41 -92.69 -21.53
N PRO A 18 -23.98 -92.48 -20.27
CA PRO A 18 -24.40 -91.33 -19.50
C PRO A 18 -23.97 -90.01 -20.22
N ARG A 19 -24.88 -89.12 -20.44
CA ARG A 19 -24.59 -87.78 -20.90
C ARG A 19 -23.64 -87.14 -19.92
N PRO A 20 -22.58 -86.45 -20.37
CA PRO A 20 -21.70 -85.70 -19.46
C PRO A 20 -22.53 -84.61 -18.80
N THR A 21 -22.75 -84.74 -17.51
CA THR A 21 -23.35 -83.67 -16.69
C THR A 21 -22.27 -82.59 -16.53
N THR A 22 -22.34 -81.53 -17.32
CA THR A 22 -21.63 -80.28 -17.01
C THR A 22 -22.13 -79.82 -15.65
N PRO A 23 -21.23 -79.57 -14.67
CA PRO A 23 -21.65 -79.07 -13.38
C PRO A 23 -22.32 -77.70 -13.58
N PRO A 24 -23.41 -77.41 -12.88
CA PRO A 24 -24.10 -76.15 -12.99
C PRO A 24 -23.08 -75.07 -12.54
N ILE A 25 -22.62 -74.25 -13.48
CA ILE A 25 -21.86 -73.01 -13.14
C ILE A 25 -22.75 -72.30 -12.15
N ARG A 26 -22.36 -72.28 -10.87
CA ARG A 26 -23.12 -71.65 -9.80
C ARG A 26 -23.37 -70.26 -10.20
N ARG A 27 -24.61 -69.83 -10.40
CA ARG A 27 -25.04 -68.47 -10.76
C ARG A 27 -24.40 -67.40 -9.83
N GLY A 28 -23.93 -67.81 -8.64
CA GLY A 28 -23.14 -66.95 -7.73
C GLY A 28 -21.76 -66.61 -8.26
N PHE A 29 -21.06 -67.53 -8.95
CA PHE A 29 -19.71 -67.24 -9.47
C PHE A 29 -19.71 -66.22 -10.62
N VAL A 30 -20.70 -66.27 -11.48
CA VAL A 30 -20.88 -65.28 -12.56
C VAL A 30 -21.21 -63.90 -11.99
N ARG A 31 -22.02 -63.84 -10.94
CA ARG A 31 -22.37 -62.59 -10.26
C ARG A 31 -21.18 -61.95 -9.55
N VAL A 32 -20.37 -62.76 -8.86
CA VAL A 32 -19.14 -62.30 -8.17
C VAL A 32 -18.12 -61.83 -9.20
N PHE A 33 -17.94 -62.57 -10.31
CA PHE A 33 -17.00 -62.13 -11.36
C PHE A 33 -17.46 -60.87 -12.06
N ALA A 34 -18.75 -60.74 -12.35
CA ALA A 34 -19.34 -59.49 -12.91
C ALA A 34 -19.19 -58.33 -11.94
N PHE A 35 -19.40 -58.52 -10.63
CA PHE A 35 -19.22 -57.51 -9.61
C PHE A 35 -17.75 -57.05 -9.48
N LEU A 36 -16.79 -57.99 -9.44
CA LEU A 36 -15.35 -57.69 -9.42
C LEU A 36 -14.88 -56.98 -10.68
N SER A 37 -15.38 -57.35 -11.84
CA SER A 37 -15.10 -56.67 -13.10
C SER A 37 -15.65 -55.25 -13.11
N LEU A 38 -16.88 -55.02 -12.63
CA LEU A 38 -17.47 -53.72 -12.49
C LEU A 38 -16.71 -52.85 -11.47
N LEU A 39 -16.29 -53.45 -10.36
CA LEU A 39 -15.47 -52.75 -9.36
C LEU A 39 -14.10 -52.36 -9.90
N THR A 40 -13.47 -53.24 -10.69
CA THR A 40 -12.18 -52.92 -11.34
C THR A 40 -12.31 -51.77 -12.36
N VAL A 41 -13.37 -51.76 -13.15
CA VAL A 41 -13.67 -50.68 -14.07
C VAL A 41 -13.96 -49.38 -13.30
N ALA A 42 -14.74 -49.45 -12.20
CA ALA A 42 -15.03 -48.27 -11.38
C ALA A 42 -13.79 -47.72 -10.67
N VAL A 43 -12.91 -48.56 -10.14
CA VAL A 43 -11.74 -48.14 -9.35
C VAL A 43 -10.57 -47.70 -10.25
N TYR A 44 -10.37 -48.34 -11.38
CA TYR A 44 -9.21 -48.06 -12.25
C TYR A 44 -9.58 -47.45 -13.61
N GLY A 45 -10.70 -47.84 -14.19
CA GLY A 45 -11.11 -47.38 -15.52
C GLY A 45 -11.72 -45.97 -15.50
N VAL A 46 -12.60 -45.70 -14.53
CA VAL A 46 -13.23 -44.37 -14.44
C VAL A 46 -12.25 -43.26 -14.10
N PRO A 47 -11.34 -43.39 -13.09
CA PRO A 47 -10.29 -42.39 -12.86
C PRO A 47 -9.37 -42.19 -14.06
N ALA A 48 -8.92 -43.27 -14.71
CA ALA A 48 -8.09 -43.20 -15.90
C ALA A 48 -8.78 -42.42 -17.07
N LEU A 49 -10.09 -42.66 -17.24
CA LEU A 49 -10.90 -41.96 -18.24
C LEU A 49 -11.06 -40.46 -17.88
N ILE A 50 -11.26 -40.13 -16.60
CA ILE A 50 -11.35 -38.74 -16.11
C ILE A 50 -9.99 -38.05 -16.32
N GLU A 51 -8.90 -38.67 -15.94
CA GLU A 51 -7.55 -38.14 -16.12
C GLU A 51 -7.23 -37.92 -17.62
N GLN A 52 -7.55 -38.87 -18.47
CA GLN A 52 -7.33 -38.77 -19.90
C GLN A 52 -8.22 -37.72 -20.56
N SER A 53 -9.48 -37.53 -20.07
CA SER A 53 -10.37 -36.47 -20.54
C SER A 53 -9.91 -35.09 -20.05
N GLY A 54 -9.43 -34.99 -18.82
CA GLY A 54 -8.83 -33.77 -18.27
C GLY A 54 -7.59 -33.34 -19.09
N TYR A 55 -6.69 -34.27 -19.34
CA TYR A 55 -5.51 -34.01 -20.16
C TYR A 55 -5.84 -33.59 -21.60
N ALA A 56 -6.84 -34.25 -22.21
CA ALA A 56 -7.31 -33.90 -23.56
C ALA A 56 -7.96 -32.52 -23.61
N TYR A 57 -8.72 -32.15 -22.55
CA TYR A 57 -9.31 -30.83 -22.41
C TYR A 57 -8.24 -29.72 -22.26
N GLU A 58 -7.28 -29.92 -21.36
CA GLU A 58 -6.17 -28.95 -21.19
C GLU A 58 -5.34 -28.80 -22.44
N LYS A 59 -5.03 -29.88 -23.13
CA LYS A 59 -4.31 -29.88 -24.40
C LYS A 59 -5.10 -29.15 -25.50
N GLY A 60 -6.43 -29.33 -25.54
CA GLY A 60 -7.30 -28.63 -26.47
C GLY A 60 -7.33 -27.12 -26.18
N ARG A 61 -7.44 -26.76 -24.90
CA ARG A 61 -7.40 -25.36 -24.43
C ARG A 61 -6.07 -24.68 -24.76
N ALA A 62 -4.94 -25.36 -24.48
CA ALA A 62 -3.62 -24.84 -24.80
C ALA A 62 -3.45 -24.60 -26.32
N ARG A 63 -3.89 -25.55 -27.17
CA ARG A 63 -3.87 -25.38 -28.64
C ARG A 63 -4.72 -24.18 -29.09
N ALA A 64 -5.93 -24.06 -28.57
CA ALA A 64 -6.80 -22.93 -28.89
C ALA A 64 -6.18 -21.59 -28.46
N SER A 65 -5.50 -21.54 -27.31
CA SER A 65 -4.78 -20.36 -26.84
C SER A 65 -3.60 -20.00 -27.76
N VAL A 66 -2.81 -20.99 -28.18
CA VAL A 66 -1.71 -20.76 -29.13
C VAL A 66 -2.22 -20.24 -30.46
N GLU A 67 -3.28 -20.85 -31.00
CA GLU A 67 -3.90 -20.39 -32.26
C GLU A 67 -4.47 -18.96 -32.15
N ALA A 68 -5.05 -18.61 -31.00
CA ALA A 68 -5.51 -17.25 -30.72
C ALA A 68 -4.33 -16.27 -30.62
N LEU A 69 -3.20 -16.66 -29.99
CA LEU A 69 -1.98 -15.86 -29.91
C LEU A 69 -1.37 -15.66 -31.31
N ASP A 70 -1.30 -16.71 -32.14
CA ASP A 70 -0.80 -16.60 -33.52
C ASP A 70 -1.64 -15.65 -34.36
N LYS A 71 -2.97 -15.66 -34.19
CA LYS A 71 -3.87 -14.71 -34.86
C LYS A 71 -3.65 -13.27 -34.37
N LEU A 72 -3.42 -13.07 -33.06
CA LEU A 72 -3.09 -11.76 -32.50
C LEU A 72 -1.70 -11.28 -32.98
N ASP A 73 -0.73 -12.16 -33.03
CA ASP A 73 0.63 -11.84 -33.51
C ASP A 73 0.61 -11.53 -35.02
N GLY A 74 -0.20 -12.27 -35.82
CA GLY A 74 -0.43 -11.95 -37.22
C GLY A 74 -0.97 -10.54 -37.47
N ALA A 75 -1.66 -9.93 -36.46
CA ALA A 75 -2.04 -8.52 -36.46
C ALA A 75 -0.94 -7.58 -35.94
N GLY A 76 0.22 -8.10 -35.54
CA GLY A 76 1.35 -7.35 -34.98
C GLY A 76 1.05 -6.75 -33.58
N ALA A 77 0.07 -7.28 -32.85
CA ALA A 77 -0.35 -6.74 -31.56
C ALA A 77 0.75 -6.90 -30.50
N ILE A 78 1.42 -8.05 -30.44
CA ILE A 78 2.52 -8.32 -29.50
C ILE A 78 3.71 -7.43 -29.80
N ALA A 79 4.06 -7.26 -31.07
CA ALA A 79 5.13 -6.37 -31.49
C ALA A 79 4.84 -4.91 -31.11
N ARG A 80 3.60 -4.45 -31.31
CA ARG A 80 3.15 -3.09 -30.89
C ARG A 80 3.19 -2.90 -29.38
N ALA A 81 2.74 -3.89 -28.59
CA ALA A 81 2.85 -3.83 -27.14
C ALA A 81 4.31 -3.68 -26.70
N SER A 82 5.22 -4.51 -27.21
CA SER A 82 6.67 -4.42 -26.92
C SER A 82 7.28 -3.09 -27.36
N GLU A 83 6.79 -2.53 -28.46
CA GLU A 83 7.21 -1.22 -28.95
C GLU A 83 6.77 -0.09 -28.00
N LEU A 84 5.52 -0.13 -27.46
CA LEU A 84 5.04 0.84 -26.49
C LEU A 84 5.92 0.86 -25.23
N PHE A 85 6.29 -0.30 -24.68
CA PHE A 85 7.19 -0.37 -23.53
C PHE A 85 8.56 0.25 -23.83
N ARG A 86 9.13 -0.04 -25.01
CA ARG A 86 10.42 0.55 -25.42
C ARG A 86 10.33 2.07 -25.59
N LEU A 87 9.28 2.56 -26.24
CA LEU A 87 9.06 3.99 -26.46
C LEU A 87 8.83 4.74 -25.15
N ALA A 88 7.99 4.20 -24.26
CA ALA A 88 7.77 4.77 -22.92
C ALA A 88 9.10 4.84 -22.14
N THR A 89 9.87 3.76 -22.16
CA THR A 89 11.20 3.72 -21.52
C THR A 89 12.14 4.76 -22.12
N GLN A 90 12.23 4.87 -23.46
CA GLN A 90 13.10 5.84 -24.13
C GLN A 90 12.69 7.29 -23.82
N ALA A 91 11.39 7.55 -23.75
CA ALA A 91 10.86 8.88 -23.47
C ALA A 91 11.27 9.41 -22.09
N ILE A 92 11.16 8.58 -21.05
CA ILE A 92 11.42 9.04 -19.66
C ILE A 92 12.89 8.86 -19.24
N SER A 93 13.59 7.90 -19.82
CA SER A 93 14.96 7.54 -19.43
C SER A 93 15.93 8.72 -19.28
N PRO A 94 15.94 9.74 -20.15
CA PRO A 94 16.84 10.87 -19.98
C PRO A 94 16.57 11.74 -18.74
N ALA A 95 15.35 11.67 -18.19
CA ALA A 95 14.95 12.36 -16.97
C ALA A 95 15.25 11.58 -15.68
N VAL A 96 15.69 10.31 -15.77
CA VAL A 96 16.01 9.48 -14.61
C VAL A 96 17.50 9.58 -14.30
N VAL A 97 17.82 9.92 -13.06
CA VAL A 97 19.19 10.08 -12.57
C VAL A 97 19.50 9.09 -11.47
N HIS A 98 20.78 8.76 -11.32
CA HIS A 98 21.29 7.99 -10.19
C HIS A 98 21.75 8.92 -9.09
N ILE A 99 21.34 8.64 -7.85
CA ILE A 99 21.73 9.40 -6.67
C ILE A 99 22.63 8.54 -5.80
N GLN A 100 23.77 9.10 -5.42
CA GLN A 100 24.70 8.51 -4.48
C GLN A 100 24.87 9.48 -3.32
N THR A 101 24.79 8.98 -2.09
CA THR A 101 25.00 9.76 -0.88
C THR A 101 26.18 9.24 -0.09
N GLN A 102 26.84 10.13 0.63
CA GLN A 102 27.92 9.80 1.55
C GLN A 102 27.68 10.52 2.87
N THR A 103 27.91 9.78 3.95
CA THR A 103 27.88 10.31 5.33
C THR A 103 29.29 10.23 5.89
N PHE A 104 29.79 11.31 6.49
CA PHE A 104 31.10 11.38 7.08
C PHE A 104 30.99 11.27 8.60
N SER A 105 31.34 10.13 9.16
CA SER A 105 31.38 9.96 10.61
C SER A 105 32.75 10.34 11.17
N LYS A 106 32.79 10.92 12.38
CA LYS A 106 34.03 11.35 13.06
C LYS A 106 35.00 10.19 13.37
N ASP A 107 34.49 8.98 13.42
CA ASP A 107 35.24 7.75 13.65
C ASP A 107 35.73 7.06 12.36
N GLY A 108 35.51 7.67 11.20
CA GLY A 108 35.90 7.13 9.89
C GLY A 108 34.92 6.07 9.31
N SER A 109 33.87 5.73 10.02
CA SER A 109 32.80 4.85 9.52
C SER A 109 31.81 5.65 8.68
N GLY A 110 32.14 5.96 7.44
CA GLY A 110 31.24 6.64 6.52
C GLY A 110 30.24 5.68 5.88
N GLY A 111 28.96 6.07 5.83
CA GLY A 111 27.89 5.37 5.09
C GLY A 111 27.84 5.80 3.62
N ARG A 112 27.40 4.88 2.74
CA ARG A 112 27.04 5.20 1.35
C ARG A 112 25.61 4.76 1.11
N GLY A 113 24.78 5.68 0.61
CA GLY A 113 23.42 5.40 0.15
C GLY A 113 23.36 5.43 -1.37
N LEU A 114 22.43 4.69 -1.93
CA LEU A 114 22.15 4.61 -3.36
C LEU A 114 20.65 4.73 -3.61
N GLY A 115 20.29 5.49 -4.63
CA GLY A 115 18.90 5.63 -5.07
C GLY A 115 18.81 6.20 -6.47
N SER A 116 17.61 6.54 -6.84
CA SER A 116 17.28 7.18 -8.11
C SER A 116 16.59 8.52 -7.88
N GLY A 117 16.52 9.33 -8.92
CA GLY A 117 15.75 10.56 -8.91
C GLY A 117 15.13 10.83 -10.27
N VAL A 118 14.18 11.74 -10.29
CA VAL A 118 13.48 12.20 -11.50
C VAL A 118 13.68 13.70 -11.67
N VAL A 119 14.21 14.09 -12.80
CA VAL A 119 14.32 15.52 -13.16
C VAL A 119 12.92 16.07 -13.41
N ILE A 120 12.51 17.07 -12.65
CA ILE A 120 11.19 17.71 -12.76
C ILE A 120 11.26 19.09 -13.40
N ASP A 121 12.42 19.74 -13.31
CA ASP A 121 12.71 21.01 -13.98
C ASP A 121 14.20 21.01 -14.38
N LYS A 122 14.47 20.94 -15.66
CA LYS A 122 15.84 20.90 -16.18
C LYS A 122 16.57 22.23 -16.13
N GLU A 123 15.82 23.34 -16.25
CA GLU A 123 16.39 24.71 -16.25
C GLU A 123 16.77 25.14 -14.82
N ALA A 124 15.90 24.84 -13.85
CA ALA A 124 16.17 25.08 -12.44
C ALA A 124 17.04 24.00 -11.79
N GLY A 125 17.33 22.91 -12.51
CA GLY A 125 18.13 21.78 -12.03
C GLY A 125 17.44 20.95 -10.94
N LEU A 126 16.09 20.90 -10.91
CA LEU A 126 15.35 20.25 -9.83
C LEU A 126 15.14 18.77 -10.10
N VAL A 127 15.43 17.97 -9.09
CA VAL A 127 15.27 16.52 -9.08
C VAL A 127 14.47 16.10 -7.86
N VAL A 128 13.42 15.30 -8.04
CA VAL A 128 12.69 14.67 -6.96
C VAL A 128 13.28 13.28 -6.65
N THR A 129 13.31 12.93 -5.38
CA THR A 129 13.72 11.61 -4.88
C THR A 129 12.99 11.29 -3.58
N ASN A 130 13.31 10.15 -2.93
CA ASN A 130 12.80 9.87 -1.59
C ASN A 130 13.66 10.56 -0.51
N HIS A 131 13.00 10.91 0.60
CA HIS A 131 13.68 11.42 1.78
C HIS A 131 14.72 10.43 2.33
N HIS A 132 14.34 9.14 2.47
CA HIS A 132 15.25 8.11 3.00
C HIS A 132 16.52 7.91 2.14
N VAL A 133 16.50 8.28 0.86
CA VAL A 133 17.68 8.19 -0.02
C VAL A 133 18.72 9.23 0.36
N ILE A 134 18.28 10.42 0.83
CA ILE A 134 19.17 11.55 1.13
C ILE A 134 19.30 11.83 2.63
N GLN A 135 18.60 11.08 3.46
CA GLN A 135 18.62 11.23 4.91
C GLN A 135 20.05 11.10 5.44
N GLU A 136 20.43 12.02 6.34
CA GLU A 136 21.77 12.07 6.97
C GLU A 136 22.94 12.17 5.99
N ALA A 137 22.71 12.55 4.73
CA ALA A 137 23.78 12.70 3.74
C ALA A 137 24.54 14.02 3.93
N ASP A 138 25.85 13.93 4.11
CA ASP A 138 26.75 15.09 4.09
C ASP A 138 27.10 15.51 2.66
N LEU A 139 27.07 14.57 1.72
CA LEU A 139 27.33 14.81 0.30
C LEU A 139 26.31 14.03 -0.56
N ILE A 140 25.66 14.76 -1.46
CA ILE A 140 24.73 14.20 -2.45
C ILE A 140 25.35 14.37 -3.84
N THR A 141 25.56 13.28 -4.54
CA THR A 141 26.08 13.25 -5.90
C THR A 141 25.03 12.68 -6.84
N VAL A 142 24.80 13.34 -7.94
CA VAL A 142 23.85 12.92 -8.99
C VAL A 142 24.60 12.58 -10.24
N ARG A 143 24.41 11.37 -10.75
CA ARG A 143 24.98 10.95 -12.03
C ARG A 143 23.94 11.00 -13.12
N VAL A 144 24.27 11.76 -14.16
CA VAL A 144 23.46 11.97 -15.35
C VAL A 144 24.13 11.23 -16.52
N GLY A 145 23.44 10.22 -17.07
CA GLY A 145 24.05 9.35 -18.09
C GLY A 145 25.23 8.55 -17.54
N ARG A 146 26.25 8.29 -18.41
CA ARG A 146 27.35 7.37 -18.09
C ARG A 146 28.54 8.03 -17.38
N GLN A 147 28.76 9.31 -17.54
CA GLN A 147 30.04 9.95 -17.17
C GLN A 147 29.92 11.25 -16.39
N THR A 148 28.75 11.87 -16.33
CA THR A 148 28.59 13.19 -15.69
C THR A 148 28.14 12.99 -14.25
N GLU A 149 29.02 13.31 -13.30
CA GLU A 149 28.69 13.38 -11.85
C GLU A 149 28.62 14.84 -11.46
N LEU A 150 27.51 15.20 -10.81
CA LEU A 150 27.21 16.57 -10.38
C LEU A 150 26.88 16.55 -8.90
N VAL A 151 27.38 17.54 -8.16
CA VAL A 151 27.00 17.73 -6.75
C VAL A 151 25.60 18.36 -6.71
N ALA A 152 24.78 17.88 -5.78
CA ALA A 152 23.45 18.37 -5.53
C ALA A 152 23.32 18.99 -4.14
N GLU A 153 22.44 19.98 -4.03
CA GLU A 153 22.09 20.64 -2.76
C GLU A 153 20.63 20.30 -2.42
N LEU A 154 20.33 20.09 -1.15
CA LEU A 154 18.97 19.91 -0.68
C LEU A 154 18.18 21.20 -0.83
N VAL A 155 17.04 21.15 -1.51
CA VAL A 155 16.06 22.25 -1.60
C VAL A 155 15.08 22.17 -0.44
N GLY A 156 14.61 20.98 -0.15
CA GLY A 156 13.72 20.66 0.96
C GLY A 156 13.32 19.20 0.93
N ASP A 157 12.85 18.72 2.07
CA ASP A 157 12.41 17.34 2.24
C ASP A 157 11.21 17.23 3.16
N ASP A 158 10.50 16.12 3.06
CA ASP A 158 9.37 15.79 3.88
C ASP A 158 9.42 14.32 4.32
N PRO A 159 9.91 14.04 5.53
CA PRO A 159 9.98 12.68 6.08
C PRO A 159 8.63 11.96 6.13
N LYS A 160 7.52 12.72 6.28
CA LYS A 160 6.17 12.14 6.43
C LYS A 160 5.57 11.61 5.12
N THR A 161 6.03 12.10 3.98
CA THR A 161 5.66 11.57 2.65
C THR A 161 6.80 10.80 1.98
N ASP A 162 7.97 10.73 2.65
CA ASP A 162 9.19 10.15 2.10
C ASP A 162 9.61 10.80 0.77
N LEU A 163 9.46 12.11 0.62
CA LEU A 163 9.85 12.87 -0.56
C LEU A 163 10.91 13.92 -0.25
N ALA A 164 11.79 14.16 -1.20
CA ALA A 164 12.77 15.23 -1.17
C ALA A 164 12.97 15.85 -2.55
N VAL A 165 13.34 17.11 -2.57
CA VAL A 165 13.77 17.83 -3.78
C VAL A 165 15.21 18.28 -3.58
N ILE A 166 16.05 17.93 -4.54
CA ILE A 166 17.45 18.37 -4.59
C ILE A 166 17.68 19.22 -5.84
N ARG A 167 18.66 20.11 -5.76
CA ARG A 167 19.07 20.96 -6.88
C ARG A 167 20.45 20.56 -7.36
N VAL A 168 20.55 20.32 -8.64
CA VAL A 168 21.79 19.94 -9.34
C VAL A 168 22.30 21.14 -10.13
N LYS A 169 23.57 21.49 -9.94
CA LYS A 169 24.24 22.53 -10.73
C LYS A 169 24.87 21.90 -11.97
N GLY A 170 24.18 21.98 -13.09
CA GLY A 170 24.65 21.41 -14.35
C GLY A 170 23.56 21.27 -15.40
N ASN A 171 23.92 20.78 -16.55
CA ASN A 171 22.99 20.61 -17.67
C ASN A 171 22.24 19.27 -17.53
N LEU A 172 20.93 19.33 -17.34
CA LEU A 172 20.06 18.15 -17.30
C LEU A 172 19.38 17.97 -18.66
N PRO A 173 19.34 16.74 -19.21
CA PRO A 173 18.94 16.51 -20.60
C PRO A 173 17.43 16.71 -20.84
N LEU A 174 16.60 16.33 -19.87
CA LEU A 174 15.15 16.33 -20.01
C LEU A 174 14.48 16.48 -18.63
N ALA A 175 13.36 17.18 -18.57
CA ALA A 175 12.44 17.12 -17.44
C ALA A 175 11.29 16.15 -17.74
N ALA A 176 10.91 15.35 -16.75
CA ALA A 176 9.80 14.44 -16.84
C ALA A 176 8.46 15.17 -16.86
N THR A 177 7.47 14.59 -17.51
CA THR A 177 6.09 15.07 -17.48
C THR A 177 5.30 14.29 -16.43
N TRP A 178 4.57 15.01 -15.57
CA TRP A 178 3.65 14.38 -14.62
C TRP A 178 2.44 13.78 -15.32
N GLY A 179 2.08 12.56 -14.95
CA GLY A 179 0.79 11.93 -15.23
C GLY A 179 -0.20 12.18 -14.08
N ASP A 180 -1.40 11.70 -14.25
CA ASP A 180 -2.48 11.80 -13.25
C ASP A 180 -2.75 10.42 -12.64
N SER A 181 -2.32 10.25 -11.38
CA SER A 181 -2.53 9.00 -10.65
C SER A 181 -3.97 8.77 -10.22
N ASP A 182 -4.81 9.80 -10.21
CA ASP A 182 -6.22 9.68 -9.80
C ASP A 182 -7.10 9.08 -10.93
N GLN A 183 -6.54 8.98 -12.16
CA GLN A 183 -7.19 8.35 -13.30
C GLN A 183 -6.79 6.87 -13.49
N LEU A 184 -5.93 6.33 -12.63
CA LEU A 184 -5.44 4.96 -12.75
C LEU A 184 -6.45 3.95 -12.20
N GLU A 185 -6.56 2.84 -12.91
CA GLU A 185 -7.35 1.70 -12.50
C GLU A 185 -6.49 0.44 -12.28
N PRO A 186 -6.88 -0.48 -11.39
CA PRO A 186 -6.24 -1.78 -11.29
C PRO A 186 -6.24 -2.50 -12.63
N GLY A 187 -5.06 -2.96 -13.07
CA GLY A 187 -4.84 -3.56 -14.38
C GLY A 187 -4.10 -2.67 -15.38
N ASP A 188 -3.96 -1.37 -15.11
CA ASP A 188 -3.19 -0.46 -15.96
C ASP A 188 -1.71 -0.84 -15.97
N TRP A 189 -1.12 -0.93 -17.16
CA TRP A 189 0.29 -1.22 -17.34
C TRP A 189 1.17 -0.05 -16.92
N VAL A 190 2.22 -0.38 -16.16
CA VAL A 190 3.18 0.60 -15.62
C VAL A 190 4.61 0.09 -15.70
N LEU A 191 5.57 1.03 -15.71
CA LEU A 191 7.00 0.75 -15.71
C LEU A 191 7.64 1.44 -14.50
N ALA A 192 8.38 0.72 -13.69
CA ALA A 192 9.30 1.31 -12.72
C ALA A 192 10.68 1.42 -13.34
N ILE A 193 11.27 2.60 -13.23
CA ILE A 193 12.59 2.88 -13.78
C ILE A 193 13.50 3.36 -12.67
N GLY A 194 14.69 2.81 -12.60
CA GLY A 194 15.70 3.17 -11.63
C GLY A 194 17.11 2.98 -12.20
N SER A 195 18.09 3.33 -11.41
CA SER A 195 19.51 3.17 -11.73
C SER A 195 20.24 2.47 -10.58
N PRO A 196 19.89 1.20 -10.27
CA PRO A 196 20.51 0.49 -9.18
C PRO A 196 21.99 0.29 -9.42
N LEU A 197 22.81 0.41 -8.38
CA LEU A 197 24.26 0.19 -8.42
C LEU A 197 25.02 1.04 -9.45
N GLY A 198 24.42 2.10 -9.96
CA GLY A 198 25.01 2.90 -11.04
C GLY A 198 25.12 2.16 -12.37
N LEU A 199 24.50 0.99 -12.48
CA LEU A 199 24.32 0.31 -13.74
C LEU A 199 23.29 1.05 -14.59
N GLU A 200 23.40 0.92 -15.91
CA GLU A 200 22.45 1.56 -16.81
C GLU A 200 21.03 1.14 -16.50
N ARG A 201 20.18 2.13 -16.42
CA ARG A 201 18.72 2.14 -16.24
C ARG A 201 18.06 0.76 -16.25
N THR A 202 17.68 0.29 -15.07
CA THR A 202 16.89 -0.92 -14.93
C THR A 202 15.42 -0.56 -15.12
N VAL A 203 14.73 -1.34 -15.93
CA VAL A 203 13.29 -1.18 -16.18
C VAL A 203 12.59 -2.47 -15.74
N SER A 204 11.58 -2.32 -14.92
CA SER A 204 10.67 -3.40 -14.55
C SER A 204 9.26 -3.04 -14.99
N ALA A 205 8.51 -3.99 -15.53
CA ALA A 205 7.13 -3.80 -16.00
C ALA A 205 6.16 -4.62 -15.15
N GLY A 206 4.95 -4.12 -15.02
CA GLY A 206 3.85 -4.76 -14.33
C GLY A 206 2.59 -3.91 -14.44
N ILE A 207 1.67 -4.08 -13.49
CA ILE A 207 0.39 -3.38 -13.47
C ILE A 207 0.18 -2.64 -12.15
N ILE A 208 -0.77 -1.71 -12.15
CA ILE A 208 -1.37 -1.21 -10.93
C ILE A 208 -2.21 -2.34 -10.33
N SER A 209 -1.86 -2.77 -9.12
CA SER A 209 -2.60 -3.81 -8.39
C SER A 209 -3.72 -3.20 -7.54
N ALA A 210 -3.52 -1.98 -7.03
CA ALA A 210 -4.52 -1.19 -6.31
C ALA A 210 -4.09 0.28 -6.25
N THR A 211 -5.06 1.16 -6.07
CA THR A 211 -4.87 2.59 -5.85
C THR A 211 -5.24 2.99 -4.42
N ALA A 212 -4.84 4.18 -4.00
CA ALA A 212 -5.21 4.78 -2.72
C ALA A 212 -4.95 3.89 -1.49
N ARG A 213 -3.80 3.18 -1.47
CA ARG A 213 -3.39 2.40 -0.30
C ARG A 213 -2.88 3.32 0.81
N HIS A 214 -3.42 3.10 2.02
CA HIS A 214 -3.10 3.87 3.23
C HIS A 214 -2.88 2.92 4.40
N ASP A 215 -2.33 3.46 5.50
CA ASP A 215 -2.15 2.77 6.78
C ASP A 215 -1.36 1.44 6.65
N LEU A 216 -0.43 1.41 5.70
CA LEU A 216 0.42 0.25 5.48
C LEU A 216 1.55 0.16 6.51
N GLY A 217 1.72 1.20 7.33
CA GLY A 217 2.85 1.32 8.27
C GLY A 217 4.19 1.47 7.55
N VAL A 218 4.14 1.97 6.32
CA VAL A 218 5.28 2.21 5.45
C VAL A 218 5.86 3.56 5.78
N GLY A 219 7.11 3.61 6.27
CA GLY A 219 7.75 4.88 6.63
C GLY A 219 7.64 5.23 8.11
N VAL A 220 7.67 6.51 8.39
CA VAL A 220 7.51 7.03 9.76
C VAL A 220 6.05 6.85 10.16
N ARG A 221 5.79 6.38 11.38
CA ARG A 221 4.42 6.37 11.93
C ARG A 221 3.79 7.75 11.78
N ASP A 222 2.51 7.81 11.43
CA ASP A 222 1.78 9.02 11.02
C ASP A 222 2.23 9.61 9.68
N SER A 223 2.80 8.79 8.80
CA SER A 223 3.05 9.14 7.41
C SER A 223 1.74 9.47 6.69
N TYR A 224 1.83 10.37 5.73
CA TYR A 224 0.74 10.66 4.82
C TYR A 224 0.90 9.76 3.61
N GLU A 225 0.14 8.68 3.63
CA GLU A 225 0.26 7.62 2.64
C GLU A 225 -0.85 7.76 1.59
N ASN A 226 -0.45 7.86 0.36
CA ASN A 226 -1.29 7.62 -0.81
C ASN A 226 -0.44 6.85 -1.81
N PHE A 227 -0.43 5.53 -1.62
CA PHE A 227 0.39 4.66 -2.44
C PHE A 227 -0.40 4.02 -3.57
N LEU A 228 0.26 3.93 -4.71
CA LEU A 228 -0.07 3.00 -5.77
C LEU A 228 0.59 1.67 -5.42
N GLN A 229 -0.20 0.61 -5.33
CA GLN A 229 0.31 -0.76 -5.20
C GLN A 229 0.52 -1.33 -6.61
N THR A 230 1.64 -1.99 -6.82
CA THR A 230 2.01 -2.59 -8.11
C THR A 230 2.72 -3.93 -7.89
N ASP A 231 2.69 -4.81 -8.87
CA ASP A 231 3.48 -6.04 -8.92
C ASP A 231 4.85 -5.84 -9.61
N VAL A 232 5.13 -4.61 -10.03
CA VAL A 232 6.45 -4.24 -10.55
C VAL A 232 7.52 -4.49 -9.49
N ALA A 233 8.61 -5.13 -9.86
CA ALA A 233 9.73 -5.38 -8.97
C ALA A 233 10.40 -4.05 -8.55
N ILE A 234 10.08 -3.59 -7.33
CA ILE A 234 10.74 -2.45 -6.68
C ILE A 234 11.85 -3.01 -5.80
N ASN A 235 13.09 -2.70 -6.15
CA ASN A 235 14.29 -3.16 -5.46
C ASN A 235 15.12 -1.96 -4.99
N PRO A 236 16.05 -2.14 -4.03
CA PRO A 236 17.02 -1.11 -3.66
C PRO A 236 17.72 -0.55 -4.91
N GLY A 237 17.70 0.78 -5.05
CA GLY A 237 18.17 1.50 -6.22
C GLY A 237 17.07 2.02 -7.15
N ASN A 238 15.85 1.47 -7.12
CA ASN A 238 14.69 2.06 -7.79
C ASN A 238 14.01 3.16 -6.95
N SER A 239 14.25 3.18 -5.64
CA SER A 239 13.72 4.20 -4.72
C SER A 239 14.06 5.61 -5.20
N GLY A 240 13.07 6.49 -5.23
CA GLY A 240 13.16 7.85 -5.75
C GLY A 240 13.06 7.97 -7.27
N GLY A 241 13.15 6.85 -8.01
CA GLY A 241 12.89 6.80 -9.44
C GLY A 241 11.39 6.84 -9.77
N PRO A 242 11.01 7.05 -11.04
CA PRO A 242 9.63 7.14 -11.45
C PRO A 242 8.95 5.78 -11.62
N LEU A 243 7.67 5.72 -11.24
CA LEU A 243 6.69 4.82 -11.82
C LEU A 243 6.00 5.59 -12.95
N VAL A 244 5.96 5.03 -14.15
CA VAL A 244 5.40 5.71 -15.34
C VAL A 244 4.32 4.90 -16.03
N ASP A 245 3.40 5.59 -16.70
CA ASP A 245 2.44 4.97 -17.62
C ASP A 245 3.11 4.64 -18.99
N LEU A 246 2.37 3.98 -19.87
CA LEU A 246 2.86 3.63 -21.21
C LEU A 246 3.05 4.84 -22.16
N ARG A 247 2.76 6.06 -21.69
CA ARG A 247 3.10 7.32 -22.37
C ARG A 247 4.38 7.95 -21.84
N GLY A 248 5.05 7.30 -20.86
CA GLY A 248 6.26 7.81 -20.22
C GLY A 248 6.01 8.95 -19.23
N ARG A 249 4.75 9.16 -18.77
CA ARG A 249 4.41 10.18 -17.77
C ARG A 249 4.56 9.60 -16.37
N VAL A 250 5.09 10.41 -15.47
CA VAL A 250 5.31 10.02 -14.05
C VAL A 250 3.98 9.97 -13.31
N ILE A 251 3.53 8.78 -12.97
CA ILE A 251 2.31 8.52 -12.19
C ILE A 251 2.59 8.25 -10.72
N GLY A 252 3.86 8.06 -10.35
CA GLY A 252 4.30 7.89 -8.97
C GLY A 252 5.80 7.95 -8.81
N ILE A 253 6.25 8.06 -7.56
CA ILE A 253 7.66 7.95 -7.17
C ILE A 253 7.84 6.62 -6.43
N ASN A 254 8.67 5.73 -6.95
CA ASN A 254 8.93 4.43 -6.37
C ASN A 254 9.51 4.58 -4.97
N THR A 255 8.96 3.84 -4.01
CA THR A 255 9.53 3.75 -2.67
C THR A 255 9.75 2.28 -2.33
N ALA A 256 11.00 1.93 -1.97
CA ALA A 256 11.32 0.57 -1.58
C ALA A 256 10.81 0.35 -0.14
N VAL A 257 9.66 -0.28 -0.06
CA VAL A 257 9.03 -0.59 1.21
C VAL A 257 9.61 -1.89 1.75
N SER A 258 10.66 -1.75 2.54
CA SER A 258 11.24 -2.86 3.33
C SER A 258 10.42 -3.19 4.59
N LEU A 259 9.11 -2.90 4.61
CA LEU A 259 8.35 -2.75 5.86
C LEU A 259 7.40 -3.89 6.18
N ILE A 260 7.17 -4.81 5.29
CA ILE A 260 6.57 -6.08 5.67
C ILE A 260 7.72 -7.07 5.84
N ARG A 261 8.45 -6.99 6.94
CA ARG A 261 9.24 -8.12 7.42
C ARG A 261 8.27 -9.06 8.12
N PRO A 262 7.93 -10.22 7.57
CA PRO A 262 7.35 -11.27 8.37
C PRO A 262 8.39 -11.62 9.44
N GLU A 263 7.97 -11.78 10.68
CA GLU A 263 8.83 -12.25 11.79
C GLU A 263 9.61 -13.53 11.46
N ASN A 264 9.29 -14.19 10.36
CA ASN A 264 9.88 -15.43 9.86
C ASN A 264 10.78 -15.29 8.62
N GLY A 265 11.25 -14.09 8.26
CA GLY A 265 12.30 -13.91 7.23
C GLY A 265 11.86 -14.09 5.76
N GLY A 266 10.56 -14.22 5.47
CA GLY A 266 10.04 -14.25 4.10
C GLY A 266 9.71 -12.84 3.62
N GLY A 267 10.46 -12.30 2.64
CA GLY A 267 10.09 -11.04 1.99
C GLY A 267 8.78 -11.20 1.21
N THR A 268 7.96 -10.16 1.17
CA THR A 268 6.79 -10.08 0.29
C THR A 268 7.26 -9.92 -1.15
N GLN A 269 7.51 -11.04 -1.83
CA GLN A 269 7.83 -11.02 -3.26
C GLN A 269 6.58 -10.60 -4.04
N GLY A 270 6.73 -9.64 -4.96
CA GLY A 270 5.66 -9.24 -5.88
C GLY A 270 4.71 -8.16 -5.37
N ILE A 271 5.06 -7.42 -4.30
CA ILE A 271 4.32 -6.24 -3.87
C ILE A 271 5.27 -5.05 -3.84
N GLY A 272 5.05 -4.09 -4.73
CA GLY A 272 5.75 -2.81 -4.79
C GLY A 272 4.80 -1.65 -4.47
N PHE A 273 5.36 -0.53 -4.03
CA PHE A 273 4.63 0.69 -3.75
C PHE A 273 5.30 1.90 -4.41
N ALA A 274 4.48 2.84 -4.85
CA ALA A 274 4.93 4.14 -5.31
C ALA A 274 4.04 5.24 -4.72
N ILE A 275 4.63 6.36 -4.33
CA ILE A 275 3.91 7.55 -3.87
C ILE A 275 3.17 8.13 -5.06
N ALA A 276 1.85 8.22 -4.99
CA ALA A 276 1.00 8.67 -6.10
C ALA A 276 1.39 10.08 -6.59
N SER A 277 1.38 10.32 -7.90
CA SER A 277 1.77 11.60 -8.48
C SER A 277 0.90 12.77 -8.02
N SER A 278 -0.38 12.54 -7.73
CA SER A 278 -1.28 13.55 -7.18
C SER A 278 -0.82 14.09 -5.83
N LEU A 279 -0.26 13.23 -4.96
CA LEU A 279 0.37 13.63 -3.70
C LEU A 279 1.78 14.20 -3.96
N ALA A 280 2.62 13.48 -4.72
CA ALA A 280 4.01 13.83 -4.94
C ALA A 280 4.16 15.23 -5.53
N ARG A 281 3.36 15.58 -6.54
CA ARG A 281 3.39 16.90 -7.17
C ARG A 281 3.09 18.02 -6.18
N ARG A 282 2.05 17.89 -5.34
CA ARG A 282 1.68 18.90 -4.35
C ARG A 282 2.77 19.12 -3.29
N VAL A 283 3.40 18.01 -2.84
CA VAL A 283 4.52 18.08 -1.89
C VAL A 283 5.72 18.75 -2.54
N VAL A 284 6.09 18.35 -3.76
CA VAL A 284 7.20 18.92 -4.52
C VAL A 284 7.01 20.41 -4.76
N ASP A 285 5.82 20.84 -5.17
CA ASP A 285 5.51 22.27 -5.40
C ASP A 285 5.75 23.10 -4.12
N GLN A 286 5.38 22.57 -2.93
CA GLN A 286 5.64 23.23 -1.66
C GLN A 286 7.12 23.23 -1.28
N LEU A 287 7.82 22.11 -1.47
CA LEU A 287 9.26 22.00 -1.20
C LEU A 287 10.06 22.98 -2.07
N VAL A 288 9.71 23.11 -3.35
CA VAL A 288 10.34 24.06 -4.27
C VAL A 288 10.07 25.51 -3.84
N LYS A 289 8.82 25.82 -3.42
CA LYS A 289 8.39 27.16 -3.05
C LYS A 289 8.98 27.63 -1.72
N SER A 290 9.06 26.79 -0.72
CA SER A 290 9.33 27.18 0.67
C SER A 290 10.34 26.31 1.41
N GLY A 291 10.86 25.25 0.78
CA GLY A 291 11.78 24.30 1.41
C GLY A 291 11.14 23.36 2.44
N LYS A 292 9.84 23.50 2.68
CA LYS A 292 9.10 22.71 3.68
C LYS A 292 7.66 22.46 3.24
N VAL A 293 7.07 21.42 3.78
CA VAL A 293 5.66 21.12 3.56
C VAL A 293 4.83 21.67 4.71
N VAL A 294 3.88 22.52 4.37
CA VAL A 294 2.90 23.07 5.30
C VAL A 294 1.60 22.33 5.13
N ARG A 295 1.08 21.78 6.24
CA ARG A 295 -0.09 20.91 6.22
C ARG A 295 -1.34 21.63 6.63
N GLY A 296 -2.42 21.39 5.87
CA GLY A 296 -3.74 21.85 6.25
C GLY A 296 -4.26 21.09 7.47
N PHE A 297 -4.98 21.82 8.30
CA PHE A 297 -5.58 21.31 9.53
C PHE A 297 -7.06 21.68 9.62
N LEU A 298 -7.91 20.66 9.82
CA LEU A 298 -9.36 20.82 9.98
C LEU A 298 -9.79 20.78 11.45
N GLY A 299 -9.15 19.95 12.24
CA GLY A 299 -9.41 19.83 13.70
C GLY A 299 -10.59 18.94 14.05
N VAL A 300 -10.72 17.83 13.34
CA VAL A 300 -11.68 16.76 13.64
C VAL A 300 -10.95 15.46 13.98
N ALA A 301 -11.48 14.72 14.93
CA ALA A 301 -11.15 13.31 15.11
C ALA A 301 -12.27 12.49 14.46
N SER A 302 -11.93 11.80 13.38
CA SER A 302 -12.87 10.99 12.62
C SER A 302 -12.61 9.51 12.83
N GLN A 303 -13.65 8.70 12.64
CA GLN A 303 -13.60 7.26 12.78
C GLN A 303 -14.32 6.58 11.61
N PRO A 304 -13.97 5.32 11.29
CA PRO A 304 -14.72 4.53 10.34
C PRO A 304 -16.17 4.34 10.80
N MET A 305 -17.07 4.21 9.87
CA MET A 305 -18.48 4.02 10.12
C MET A 305 -18.87 2.57 9.89
N SER A 306 -19.54 1.95 10.87
CA SER A 306 -20.11 0.60 10.65
C SER A 306 -21.33 0.67 9.74
N PRO A 307 -21.70 -0.44 9.08
CA PRO A 307 -22.91 -0.49 8.23
C PRO A 307 -24.19 -0.12 9.00
N ASP A 308 -24.26 -0.44 10.30
CA ASP A 308 -25.39 -0.09 11.16
C ASP A 308 -25.46 1.41 11.43
N GLN A 309 -24.33 2.02 11.76
CA GLN A 309 -24.23 3.47 11.92
C GLN A 309 -24.59 4.21 10.62
N ALA A 310 -24.13 3.72 9.45
CA ALA A 310 -24.47 4.32 8.18
C ALA A 310 -25.98 4.31 7.92
N ARG A 311 -26.66 3.19 8.22
CA ARG A 311 -28.13 3.10 8.12
C ARG A 311 -28.83 4.10 9.05
N GLN A 312 -28.39 4.20 10.32
CA GLN A 312 -28.95 5.14 11.31
C GLN A 312 -28.75 6.60 10.87
N LEU A 313 -27.57 6.92 10.34
CA LEU A 313 -27.20 8.26 9.89
C LEU A 313 -27.71 8.55 8.46
N LYS A 314 -28.33 7.56 7.79
CA LYS A 314 -28.83 7.64 6.40
C LYS A 314 -27.72 8.02 5.41
N VAL A 315 -26.53 7.48 5.59
CA VAL A 315 -25.40 7.68 4.69
C VAL A 315 -25.40 6.59 3.62
N PRO A 316 -25.47 6.93 2.33
CA PRO A 316 -25.36 5.95 1.25
C PRO A 316 -24.00 5.23 1.31
N ASP A 317 -24.00 3.94 0.95
CA ASP A 317 -22.81 3.11 0.74
C ASP A 317 -21.84 2.99 1.94
N ALA A 318 -22.25 3.45 3.14
CA ALA A 318 -21.43 3.48 4.36
C ALA A 318 -20.05 4.15 4.16
N GLN A 319 -19.93 5.07 3.20
CA GLN A 319 -18.71 5.78 2.89
C GLN A 319 -18.72 7.19 3.49
N GLY A 320 -17.54 7.63 3.96
CA GLY A 320 -17.34 8.92 4.58
C GLY A 320 -16.56 8.82 5.90
N ALA A 321 -16.21 9.95 6.44
CA ALA A 321 -15.51 10.07 7.71
C ALA A 321 -16.47 10.57 8.79
N LEU A 322 -16.86 9.69 9.72
CA LEU A 322 -17.73 10.05 10.85
C LEU A 322 -16.94 10.90 11.85
N ILE A 323 -17.39 12.11 12.13
CA ILE A 323 -16.80 12.97 13.16
C ILE A 323 -17.16 12.42 14.53
N GLY A 324 -16.20 11.86 15.23
CA GLY A 324 -16.35 11.44 16.63
C GLY A 324 -16.18 12.62 17.58
N ARG A 325 -15.25 13.54 17.28
CA ARG A 325 -14.98 14.73 18.10
C ARG A 325 -14.44 15.88 17.26
N ILE A 326 -14.70 17.10 17.74
CA ILE A 326 -14.16 18.33 17.19
C ILE A 326 -13.25 18.99 18.21
N MET A 327 -12.08 19.41 17.78
CA MET A 327 -11.15 20.13 18.66
C MET A 327 -11.64 21.52 18.96
N PRO A 328 -11.56 21.97 20.22
CA PRO A 328 -11.90 23.35 20.59
C PRO A 328 -11.09 24.37 19.76
N ALA A 329 -11.74 25.48 19.41
CA ALA A 329 -11.15 26.58 18.62
C ALA A 329 -10.60 26.18 17.23
N SER A 330 -10.80 24.95 16.78
CA SER A 330 -10.36 24.47 15.46
C SER A 330 -11.15 25.09 14.31
N PRO A 331 -10.65 24.97 13.06
CA PRO A 331 -11.41 25.32 11.87
C PRO A 331 -12.80 24.69 11.80
N ALA A 332 -12.89 23.41 12.11
CA ALA A 332 -14.16 22.66 12.14
C ALA A 332 -15.15 23.24 13.16
N ALA A 333 -14.66 23.54 14.38
CA ALA A 333 -15.48 24.15 15.43
C ALA A 333 -15.99 25.55 15.01
N LYS A 334 -15.11 26.38 14.45
CA LYS A 334 -15.47 27.72 13.97
C LYS A 334 -16.46 27.72 12.82
N ALA A 335 -16.40 26.68 11.98
CA ALA A 335 -17.32 26.48 10.85
C ALA A 335 -18.68 25.89 11.27
N GLY A 336 -18.86 25.44 12.52
CA GLY A 336 -20.11 24.86 13.00
C GLY A 336 -20.31 23.39 12.64
N LEU A 337 -19.23 22.66 12.32
CA LEU A 337 -19.27 21.21 12.26
C LEU A 337 -19.53 20.63 13.67
N LEU A 338 -20.18 19.47 13.74
CA LEU A 338 -20.59 18.84 15.01
C LEU A 338 -20.14 17.37 15.05
N PRO A 339 -19.91 16.81 16.26
CA PRO A 339 -19.82 15.36 16.40
C PRO A 339 -21.10 14.68 15.87
N GLY A 340 -20.95 13.58 15.17
CA GLY A 340 -22.04 12.89 14.47
C GLY A 340 -22.23 13.32 13.01
N ASP A 341 -21.59 14.37 12.51
CA ASP A 341 -21.53 14.68 11.10
C ASP A 341 -20.70 13.62 10.37
N VAL A 342 -21.09 13.27 9.15
CA VAL A 342 -20.29 12.41 8.28
C VAL A 342 -19.78 13.25 7.11
N ILE A 343 -18.48 13.48 7.05
CA ILE A 343 -17.85 14.19 5.93
C ILE A 343 -17.83 13.25 4.72
N THR A 344 -18.46 13.68 3.63
CA THR A 344 -18.62 12.90 2.39
C THR A 344 -17.83 13.47 1.20
N ALA A 345 -17.55 14.79 1.21
CA ALA A 345 -16.70 15.41 0.20
C ALA A 345 -16.09 16.73 0.73
N ILE A 346 -14.99 17.15 0.11
CA ILE A 346 -14.39 18.48 0.29
C ILE A 346 -14.05 19.04 -1.09
N ASN A 347 -14.61 20.19 -1.45
CA ASN A 347 -14.50 20.78 -2.81
C ASN A 347 -14.88 19.79 -3.93
N GLY A 348 -15.92 18.95 -3.72
CA GLY A 348 -16.32 17.92 -4.65
C GLY A 348 -15.43 16.66 -4.69
N GLN A 349 -14.27 16.68 -4.04
CA GLN A 349 -13.44 15.49 -3.87
C GLN A 349 -14.08 14.55 -2.84
N ARG A 350 -14.45 13.35 -3.27
CA ARG A 350 -15.12 12.35 -2.43
C ARG A 350 -14.22 11.88 -1.27
N ILE A 351 -14.78 11.82 -0.09
CA ILE A 351 -14.17 11.28 1.13
C ILE A 351 -14.84 9.93 1.41
N ILE A 352 -14.07 8.85 1.39
CA ILE A 352 -14.59 7.49 1.55
C ILE A 352 -14.39 6.93 2.96
N ASP A 353 -13.40 7.44 3.69
CA ASP A 353 -13.02 7.00 5.03
C ASP A 353 -12.21 8.10 5.77
N PRO A 354 -11.87 7.90 7.06
CA PRO A 354 -11.05 8.83 7.84
C PRO A 354 -9.67 9.12 7.27
N THR A 355 -9.06 8.13 6.62
CA THR A 355 -7.72 8.27 6.06
C THR A 355 -7.72 9.14 4.80
N SER A 356 -8.71 8.96 3.92
CA SER A 356 -8.90 9.84 2.77
C SER A 356 -9.18 11.28 3.19
N LEU A 357 -9.96 11.49 4.28
CA LEU A 357 -10.16 12.82 4.87
C LEU A 357 -8.84 13.44 5.33
N ARG A 358 -8.06 12.69 6.10
CA ARG A 358 -6.75 13.14 6.60
C ARG A 358 -5.82 13.52 5.46
N ASN A 359 -5.66 12.63 4.49
CA ASN A 359 -4.76 12.82 3.36
C ASN A 359 -5.18 13.99 2.47
N TYR A 360 -6.48 14.15 2.22
CA TYR A 360 -6.95 15.29 1.43
C TYR A 360 -6.84 16.62 2.21
N THR A 361 -7.22 16.64 3.49
CA THR A 361 -7.06 17.84 4.35
C THR A 361 -5.61 18.30 4.41
N PHE A 362 -4.67 17.35 4.50
CA PHE A 362 -3.23 17.63 4.45
C PHE A 362 -2.80 18.43 3.22
N THR A 363 -3.41 18.19 2.06
CA THR A 363 -3.04 18.86 0.80
C THR A 363 -3.65 20.26 0.65
N LEU A 364 -4.58 20.64 1.54
CA LEU A 364 -5.23 21.94 1.49
C LEU A 364 -4.30 23.04 2.01
N GLU A 365 -4.23 24.17 1.31
CA GLU A 365 -3.42 25.31 1.74
C GLU A 365 -4.03 25.94 3.00
N PRO A 366 -3.24 26.23 4.04
CA PRO A 366 -3.69 27.03 5.17
C PRO A 366 -4.21 28.40 4.70
N GLY A 367 -5.33 28.84 5.27
CA GLY A 367 -6.05 30.03 4.84
C GLY A 367 -7.05 29.83 3.71
N SER A 368 -7.00 28.71 2.97
CA SER A 368 -8.02 28.37 1.99
C SER A 368 -9.38 28.10 2.65
N LYS A 369 -10.46 28.21 1.86
CA LYS A 369 -11.83 28.05 2.34
C LYS A 369 -12.58 26.99 1.54
N PRO A 370 -12.18 25.70 1.63
CA PRO A 370 -12.88 24.64 0.94
C PRO A 370 -14.32 24.48 1.44
N ALA A 371 -15.20 24.03 0.53
CA ALA A 371 -16.54 23.59 0.85
C ALA A 371 -16.49 22.17 1.42
N VAL A 372 -16.81 22.01 2.69
CA VAL A 372 -16.90 20.69 3.35
C VAL A 372 -18.34 20.23 3.33
N GLU A 373 -18.60 19.14 2.62
CA GLU A 373 -19.92 18.52 2.50
C GLU A 373 -20.08 17.42 3.55
N VAL A 374 -21.17 17.50 4.30
CA VAL A 374 -21.47 16.53 5.35
C VAL A 374 -22.90 16.04 5.27
N ILE A 375 -23.15 14.85 5.82
CA ILE A 375 -24.49 14.38 6.14
C ILE A 375 -24.67 14.55 7.64
N ARG A 376 -25.62 15.42 8.04
CA ARG A 376 -26.00 15.66 9.44
C ARG A 376 -27.44 15.17 9.65
N ALA A 377 -27.59 14.17 10.53
CA ALA A 377 -28.89 13.54 10.79
C ALA A 377 -29.68 13.16 9.52
N GLY A 378 -28.98 12.65 8.52
CA GLY A 378 -29.57 12.24 7.23
C GLY A 378 -29.81 13.38 6.23
N THR A 379 -29.40 14.61 6.54
CA THR A 379 -29.58 15.77 5.64
C THR A 379 -28.21 16.26 5.16
N PRO A 380 -28.00 16.36 3.84
CA PRO A 380 -26.79 16.96 3.28
C PRO A 380 -26.67 18.45 3.65
N GLN A 381 -25.49 18.86 4.08
CA GLN A 381 -25.16 20.25 4.38
C GLN A 381 -23.75 20.56 3.90
N THR A 382 -23.45 21.83 3.61
CA THR A 382 -22.14 22.28 3.16
C THR A 382 -21.66 23.44 4.05
N PHE A 383 -20.41 23.34 4.51
CA PHE A 383 -19.79 24.33 5.37
C PHE A 383 -18.51 24.87 4.72
N PRO A 384 -18.37 26.18 4.52
CA PRO A 384 -17.10 26.79 4.17
C PRO A 384 -16.18 26.79 5.40
N VAL A 385 -15.05 26.08 5.33
CA VAL A 385 -14.14 25.92 6.48
C VAL A 385 -12.81 26.60 6.15
N VAL A 386 -12.35 27.53 6.98
CA VAL A 386 -11.02 28.14 6.84
C VAL A 386 -9.99 27.17 7.37
N ILE A 387 -9.19 26.57 6.50
CA ILE A 387 -8.13 25.63 6.88
C ILE A 387 -7.04 26.35 7.67
N ALA A 388 -6.65 25.79 8.81
CA ALA A 388 -5.49 26.27 9.57
C ALA A 388 -4.20 25.55 9.14
N GLU A 389 -3.06 26.08 9.53
CA GLU A 389 -1.80 25.35 9.49
C GLU A 389 -1.79 24.30 10.61
N MET A 390 -1.39 23.06 10.26
CA MET A 390 -1.21 22.01 11.26
C MET A 390 0.01 22.35 12.12
N ALA A 391 -0.15 22.39 13.43
CA ALA A 391 0.97 22.55 14.35
C ALA A 391 1.97 21.39 14.15
N LYS A 392 3.26 21.66 14.34
CA LYS A 392 4.34 20.69 14.12
C LYS A 392 4.19 19.43 14.96
N ASP A 393 3.58 19.55 16.13
CA ASP A 393 3.39 18.47 17.09
C ASP A 393 1.91 18.13 17.25
N PHE A 394 1.57 16.84 17.06
CA PHE A 394 0.21 16.32 17.19
C PHE A 394 -0.37 16.59 18.59
N SER A 395 0.44 16.45 19.63
CA SER A 395 0.04 16.69 21.01
C SER A 395 -0.40 18.13 21.26
N ILE A 396 0.27 19.13 20.63
CA ILE A 396 -0.17 20.53 20.69
C ILE A 396 -1.54 20.68 20.02
N SER A 397 -1.70 20.14 18.83
CA SER A 397 -2.95 20.31 18.07
C SER A 397 -4.12 19.63 18.75
N PHE A 398 -3.90 18.50 19.44
CA PHE A 398 -4.95 17.65 19.98
C PHE A 398 -5.23 17.92 21.46
N PHE A 399 -4.20 18.03 22.25
CA PHE A 399 -4.29 18.16 23.72
C PHE A 399 -3.84 19.51 24.23
N GLY A 400 -3.14 20.29 23.41
CA GLY A 400 -2.66 21.62 23.75
C GLY A 400 -1.34 21.62 24.50
N PHE A 401 -0.48 20.63 24.30
CA PHE A 401 0.88 20.61 24.86
C PHE A 401 1.83 19.87 23.92
N ASN A 402 3.11 20.13 24.05
CA ASN A 402 4.18 19.36 23.42
C ASN A 402 5.19 18.90 24.47
N VAL A 403 6.10 18.02 24.02
CA VAL A 403 7.16 17.48 24.85
C VAL A 403 8.53 17.62 24.18
N LYS A 404 9.57 17.56 24.99
CA LYS A 404 10.97 17.49 24.53
C LYS A 404 11.72 16.37 25.23
N ASP A 405 12.80 15.92 24.58
CA ASP A 405 13.76 15.05 25.24
C ASP A 405 14.56 15.84 26.28
N VAL A 406 14.78 15.20 27.42
CA VAL A 406 15.58 15.74 28.52
C VAL A 406 16.56 14.65 29.01
N PRO A 407 17.64 15.01 29.72
CA PRO A 407 18.56 14.01 30.23
C PRO A 407 17.84 12.91 31.00
N PRO A 408 18.19 11.62 30.79
CA PRO A 408 17.53 10.49 31.43
C PRO A 408 17.63 10.58 32.96
N ASP A 409 16.51 10.33 33.63
CA ASP A 409 16.44 10.18 35.08
C ASP A 409 15.87 8.78 35.38
N PRO A 410 16.55 7.94 36.16
CA PRO A 410 16.10 6.57 36.44
C PRO A 410 14.70 6.50 37.04
N ASN A 411 14.25 7.53 37.75
CA ASN A 411 12.96 7.58 38.44
C ASN A 411 11.91 8.39 37.66
N ALA A 412 12.32 9.24 36.72
CA ALA A 412 11.43 10.22 36.08
C ALA A 412 11.48 10.19 34.55
N GLY A 413 12.22 9.24 33.94
CA GLY A 413 12.28 9.09 32.48
C GLY A 413 13.07 10.19 31.78
N SER A 414 12.91 10.30 30.47
CA SER A 414 13.69 11.18 29.58
C SER A 414 12.83 12.12 28.71
N VAL A 415 11.54 12.23 29.01
CA VAL A 415 10.60 13.09 28.28
C VAL A 415 10.01 14.11 29.25
N ALA A 416 9.97 15.39 28.89
CA ALA A 416 9.32 16.45 29.67
C ALA A 416 8.40 17.29 28.82
N ILE A 417 7.37 17.85 29.46
CA ILE A 417 6.48 18.83 28.81
C ILE A 417 7.32 20.08 28.50
N ASP A 418 7.29 20.49 27.24
CA ASP A 418 7.98 21.68 26.76
C ASP A 418 7.10 22.92 26.88
N GLU A 419 5.89 22.82 26.30
CA GLU A 419 4.94 23.91 26.23
C GLU A 419 3.53 23.41 26.53
N VAL A 420 2.71 24.25 27.19
CA VAL A 420 1.27 24.03 27.38
C VAL A 420 0.55 25.28 26.89
N VAL A 421 -0.33 25.10 25.90
CA VAL A 421 -1.13 26.19 25.33
C VAL A 421 -2.27 26.56 26.27
N PRO A 422 -2.48 27.83 26.60
CA PRO A 422 -3.59 28.28 27.44
C PRO A 422 -4.95 27.84 26.89
N ASP A 423 -5.94 27.67 27.81
CA ASP A 423 -7.33 27.30 27.49
C ASP A 423 -7.56 25.94 26.82
N THR A 424 -6.52 25.13 26.74
CA THR A 424 -6.57 23.79 26.16
C THR A 424 -6.90 22.70 27.19
N PRO A 425 -7.20 21.47 26.75
CA PRO A 425 -7.38 20.33 27.65
C PRO A 425 -6.19 20.08 28.59
N ALA A 426 -4.96 20.27 28.11
CA ALA A 426 -3.74 20.13 28.91
C ALA A 426 -3.66 21.17 30.04
N ALA A 427 -3.94 22.43 29.71
CA ALA A 427 -3.97 23.49 30.69
C ALA A 427 -5.06 23.25 31.76
N LYS A 428 -6.27 22.81 31.34
CA LYS A 428 -7.38 22.44 32.25
C LYS A 428 -7.06 21.24 33.12
N ALA A 429 -6.24 20.30 32.63
CA ALA A 429 -5.74 19.17 33.41
C ALA A 429 -4.61 19.53 34.37
N GLY A 430 -4.18 20.80 34.39
CA GLY A 430 -3.11 21.30 35.27
C GLY A 430 -1.71 20.80 34.85
N LEU A 431 -1.49 20.55 33.56
CA LEU A 431 -0.16 20.33 33.06
C LEU A 431 0.62 21.63 32.97
N VAL A 432 1.89 21.56 33.29
CA VAL A 432 2.82 22.71 33.19
C VAL A 432 4.14 22.29 32.56
N SER A 433 4.81 23.24 31.91
CA SER A 433 6.15 23.02 31.33
C SER A 433 7.14 22.55 32.39
N GLY A 434 8.04 21.63 31.96
CA GLY A 434 9.05 21.02 32.83
C GLY A 434 8.60 19.74 33.55
N GLN A 435 7.31 19.44 33.62
CA GLN A 435 6.83 18.16 34.18
C GLN A 435 7.29 17.00 33.33
N ARG A 436 7.77 15.91 33.96
CA ARG A 436 8.21 14.73 33.25
C ARG A 436 7.06 13.78 32.94
N VAL A 437 7.03 13.28 31.71
CA VAL A 437 6.06 12.31 31.22
C VAL A 437 6.75 10.95 31.08
N VAL A 438 6.28 9.96 31.82
CA VAL A 438 6.91 8.61 31.81
C VAL A 438 6.02 7.55 31.16
N ALA A 439 4.73 7.85 30.94
CA ALA A 439 3.83 6.90 30.32
C ALA A 439 2.64 7.59 29.64
N ILE A 440 2.04 6.91 28.67
CA ILE A 440 0.76 7.24 28.05
C ILE A 440 -0.12 6.00 28.18
N GLY A 441 -1.20 6.10 28.95
CA GLY A 441 -1.98 4.93 29.35
C GLY A 441 -1.13 3.94 30.13
N ARG A 442 -0.96 2.74 29.58
CA ARG A 442 -0.12 1.67 30.16
C ARG A 442 1.26 1.57 29.50
N LEU A 443 1.53 2.38 28.48
CA LEU A 443 2.77 2.32 27.69
C LEU A 443 3.79 3.32 28.24
N ARG A 444 4.97 2.85 28.61
CA ARG A 444 6.08 3.73 28.98
C ARG A 444 6.65 4.41 27.73
N VAL A 445 7.14 5.63 27.90
CA VAL A 445 7.79 6.42 26.86
C VAL A 445 9.18 6.86 27.34
N PHE A 446 10.17 6.69 26.47
CA PHE A 446 11.58 6.94 26.76
C PHE A 446 12.21 8.02 25.86
N SER A 447 11.47 8.51 24.87
CA SER A 447 11.89 9.60 23.99
C SER A 447 10.69 10.38 23.48
N LYS A 448 10.93 11.62 23.00
CA LYS A 448 9.92 12.42 22.31
C LYS A 448 9.34 11.64 21.11
N ALA A 449 10.17 10.95 20.35
CA ALA A 449 9.73 10.16 19.21
C ALA A 449 8.74 9.06 19.62
N GLU A 450 9.03 8.31 20.70
CA GLU A 450 8.08 7.31 21.24
C GLU A 450 6.83 7.95 21.81
N PHE A 451 6.95 9.11 22.46
CA PHE A 451 5.81 9.87 22.96
C PHE A 451 4.89 10.27 21.82
N ASP A 452 5.40 10.91 20.77
CA ASP A 452 4.61 11.38 19.63
C ASP A 452 3.88 10.24 18.91
N VAL A 453 4.56 9.11 18.76
CA VAL A 453 3.99 7.88 18.20
C VAL A 453 2.88 7.31 19.08
N THR A 454 3.11 7.29 20.40
CA THR A 454 2.16 6.67 21.33
C THR A 454 0.93 7.54 21.53
N ILE A 455 1.10 8.86 21.68
CA ILE A 455 -0.02 9.78 21.92
C ILE A 455 -0.94 9.90 20.70
N ALA A 456 -0.39 9.74 19.49
CA ALA A 456 -1.18 9.77 18.27
C ALA A 456 -2.24 8.65 18.22
N GLN A 457 -1.98 7.49 18.86
CA GLN A 457 -2.94 6.39 18.96
C GLN A 457 -4.19 6.76 19.79
N PHE A 458 -4.09 7.76 20.65
CA PHE A 458 -5.19 8.23 21.51
C PHE A 458 -5.98 9.39 20.89
N GLY A 459 -5.63 9.84 19.69
CA GLY A 459 -6.31 10.93 18.99
C GLY A 459 -7.81 10.70 18.77
N GLY A 460 -8.24 9.45 18.59
CA GLY A 460 -9.66 9.07 18.49
C GLY A 460 -10.36 8.84 19.83
N ALA A 461 -9.63 8.64 20.93
CA ALA A 461 -10.19 8.22 22.21
C ALA A 461 -10.80 9.36 23.05
N GLY A 462 -10.66 10.61 22.63
CA GLY A 462 -11.23 11.77 23.35
C GLY A 462 -10.51 12.17 24.64
N MET A 463 -9.84 11.25 25.29
CA MET A 463 -9.10 11.45 26.54
C MET A 463 -7.86 10.56 26.54
N VAL A 464 -6.75 11.08 27.05
CA VAL A 464 -5.52 10.32 27.29
C VAL A 464 -5.12 10.43 28.75
N THR A 465 -4.67 9.32 29.32
CA THR A 465 -4.11 9.32 30.68
C THR A 465 -2.57 9.37 30.53
N LEU A 466 -1.97 10.41 31.08
CA LEU A 466 -0.52 10.56 31.13
C LEU A 466 0.01 10.17 32.51
N GLY A 467 1.07 9.41 32.57
CA GLY A 467 1.85 9.21 33.80
C GLY A 467 2.85 10.37 33.96
N ILE A 468 2.54 11.28 34.87
CA ILE A 468 3.33 12.50 35.13
C ILE A 468 4.07 12.37 36.44
N ILE A 469 5.32 12.81 36.52
CA ILE A 469 6.04 12.92 37.78
C ILE A 469 5.77 14.31 38.37
N ARG A 470 5.11 14.31 39.56
CA ARG A 470 4.91 15.49 40.38
C ARG A 470 5.47 15.23 41.80
N ASP A 471 6.30 16.12 42.30
CA ASP A 471 6.92 16.01 43.63
C ASP A 471 7.59 14.64 43.87
N GLY A 472 8.24 14.09 42.82
CA GLY A 472 8.91 12.80 42.83
C GLY A 472 7.97 11.58 42.85
N LYS A 473 6.65 11.76 42.69
CA LYS A 473 5.65 10.67 42.61
C LYS A 473 5.04 10.59 41.23
N LEU A 474 4.77 9.37 40.79
CA LEU A 474 4.03 9.11 39.54
C LEU A 474 2.53 9.30 39.77
N GLU A 475 1.95 10.24 39.08
CA GLU A 475 0.51 10.53 39.13
C GLU A 475 -0.13 10.34 37.76
N PRO A 476 -1.28 9.68 37.68
CA PRO A 476 -2.07 9.63 36.45
C PRO A 476 -2.81 10.95 36.25
N VAL A 477 -2.61 11.61 35.12
CA VAL A 477 -3.29 12.85 34.72
C VAL A 477 -4.10 12.59 33.47
N ASN A 478 -5.39 12.81 33.54
CA ASN A 478 -6.30 12.69 32.41
C ASN A 478 -6.33 14.00 31.63
N VAL A 479 -5.96 13.95 30.36
CA VAL A 479 -5.93 15.09 29.44
C VAL A 479 -6.96 14.85 28.34
N GLY A 480 -7.88 15.75 28.18
CA GLY A 480 -8.98 15.65 27.23
C GLY A 480 -10.31 15.91 27.92
N GLY A 481 -11.33 16.28 27.14
CA GLY A 481 -12.67 16.52 27.67
C GLY A 481 -13.33 15.22 28.12
N PRO A 482 -14.37 15.30 28.95
CA PRO A 482 -15.26 14.17 29.17
C PRO A 482 -15.86 13.72 27.85
N PRO A 483 -16.24 12.44 27.73
CA PRO A 483 -16.83 11.89 26.52
C PRO A 483 -18.09 12.61 26.08
#